data_af53ed127633d9a02c642aab315c2cb3
#
_entry.id   af53ed127633d9a02c642aab315c2cb3
#
_cell.length_a   1.000
_cell.length_b   1.000
_cell.length_c   1.000
_cell.angle_alpha   90.00
_cell.angle_beta   90.00
_cell.angle_gamma   90.00
#
_symmetry.space_group_name_H-M   'P 1'
#
loop_
_entity.id
_entity.type
_entity.pdbx_description
1 polymer ?
#
loop_
_entity_poly.entity_id
_entity_poly.type
_entity_poly.pdbx_seq_one_letter_code
_entity_poly.pdbx_strand_id
1 'polypeptide(L)'
;MFSRKTVIKEIFDSHPDAIFITNTGYISRAVYSEYPNYKNIFYMQGSMGLAPCIGLGMALNTHKDIVILSGDASLLMHLGITLTIADQMLNNIWLYVLANGCHESVGGFECSDISNVELKGVDKVFVISNEGKEDRVGLDCKLNTKQIKELF
;
A
#
# COMPACT_ATOMS: atom_id res chain seq x y z
N MET A 1 1.40 -6.01 -18.45
CA MET A 1 0.56 -5.19 -17.55
C MET A 1 -0.37 -6.14 -16.83
N PHE A 2 -0.39 -6.09 -15.51
CA PHE A 2 -1.15 -7.02 -14.68
C PHE A 2 -2.48 -6.40 -14.24
N SER A 3 -3.46 -7.23 -13.88
CA SER A 3 -4.66 -6.79 -13.16
C SER A 3 -4.27 -6.37 -11.73
N ARG A 4 -4.87 -5.29 -11.22
CA ARG A 4 -4.70 -4.83 -9.84
C ARG A 4 -5.01 -5.94 -8.83
N LYS A 5 -6.12 -6.64 -9.02
CA LYS A 5 -6.55 -7.71 -8.13
C LYS A 5 -5.63 -8.92 -8.15
N THR A 6 -5.08 -9.27 -9.31
CA THR A 6 -4.10 -10.35 -9.43
C THR A 6 -2.83 -10.04 -8.64
N VAL A 7 -2.32 -8.80 -8.74
CA VAL A 7 -1.14 -8.37 -7.99
C VAL A 7 -1.40 -8.35 -6.49
N ILE A 8 -2.55 -7.81 -6.07
CA ILE A 8 -2.95 -7.80 -4.66
C ILE A 8 -2.97 -9.23 -4.11
N LYS A 9 -3.59 -10.17 -4.85
CA LYS A 9 -3.64 -11.57 -4.43
C LYS A 9 -2.24 -12.19 -4.33
N GLU A 10 -1.35 -11.99 -5.30
CA GLU A 10 0.04 -12.47 -5.26
C GLU A 10 0.76 -12.00 -4.00
N ILE A 11 0.60 -10.72 -3.63
CA ILE A 11 1.24 -10.14 -2.45
C ILE A 11 0.66 -10.73 -1.15
N PHE A 12 -0.67 -10.86 -1.05
CA PHE A 12 -1.31 -11.44 0.13
C PHE A 12 -0.94 -12.91 0.33
N ASP A 13 -0.91 -13.69 -0.74
CA ASP A 13 -0.50 -15.11 -0.71
C ASP A 13 0.98 -15.27 -0.27
N SER A 14 1.84 -14.28 -0.57
CA SER A 14 3.26 -14.27 -0.20
C SER A 14 3.50 -13.90 1.27
N HIS A 15 2.53 -13.24 1.93
CA HIS A 15 2.66 -12.73 3.29
C HIS A 15 1.42 -13.05 4.14
N PRO A 16 1.10 -14.32 4.39
CA PRO A 16 -0.21 -14.72 4.96
C PRO A 16 -0.50 -14.18 6.35
N ASP A 17 0.54 -13.89 7.16
CA ASP A 17 0.41 -13.45 8.55
C ASP A 17 0.78 -11.97 8.76
N ALA A 18 1.04 -11.24 7.68
CA ALA A 18 1.48 -9.86 7.75
C ALA A 18 0.37 -8.89 8.19
N ILE A 19 0.79 -7.73 8.66
CA ILE A 19 -0.06 -6.56 8.77
C ILE A 19 0.07 -5.76 7.47
N PHE A 20 -1.02 -5.55 6.79
CA PHE A 20 -1.06 -4.82 5.54
C PHE A 20 -1.43 -3.35 5.75
N ILE A 21 -0.81 -2.47 4.98
CA ILE A 21 -1.14 -1.05 4.94
C ILE A 21 -1.39 -0.68 3.49
N THR A 22 -2.56 -0.18 3.20
CA THR A 22 -2.93 0.23 1.84
C THR A 22 -2.99 1.74 1.74
N ASN A 23 -2.50 2.29 0.62
CA ASN A 23 -2.67 3.72 0.33
C ASN A 23 -4.14 4.07 0.08
N THR A 24 -4.46 5.35 0.03
CA THR A 24 -5.80 5.83 -0.35
C THR A 24 -6.12 5.52 -1.82
N GLY A 25 -7.38 5.56 -2.19
CA GLY A 25 -7.85 5.40 -3.58
C GLY A 25 -8.26 3.97 -3.93
N TYR A 26 -8.11 3.59 -5.19
CA TYR A 26 -8.64 2.31 -5.68
C TYR A 26 -7.88 1.09 -5.19
N ILE A 27 -6.63 1.20 -4.77
CA ILE A 27 -5.89 0.08 -4.15
C ILE A 27 -6.55 -0.31 -2.83
N SER A 28 -6.79 0.63 -1.91
CA SER A 28 -7.53 0.36 -0.66
C SER A 28 -8.88 -0.28 -0.91
N ARG A 29 -9.60 0.23 -1.91
CA ARG A 29 -10.95 -0.26 -2.23
C ARG A 29 -10.92 -1.66 -2.80
N ALA A 30 -9.98 -1.96 -3.69
CA ALA A 30 -9.79 -3.29 -4.25
C ALA A 30 -9.41 -4.31 -3.15
N VAL A 31 -8.49 -3.93 -2.25
CA VAL A 31 -8.14 -4.79 -1.10
C VAL A 31 -9.37 -5.03 -0.21
N TYR A 32 -10.16 -4.00 0.09
CA TYR A 32 -11.37 -4.16 0.89
C TYR A 32 -12.41 -5.07 0.23
N SER A 33 -12.57 -4.97 -1.09
CA SER A 33 -13.47 -5.83 -1.86
C SER A 33 -13.04 -7.30 -1.84
N GLU A 34 -11.72 -7.57 -1.99
CA GLU A 34 -11.18 -8.94 -2.04
C GLU A 34 -11.03 -9.57 -0.64
N TYR A 35 -10.78 -8.77 0.40
CA TYR A 35 -10.48 -9.22 1.77
C TYR A 35 -11.37 -8.54 2.83
N PRO A 36 -12.71 -8.56 2.70
CA PRO A 36 -13.61 -7.77 3.57
C PRO A 36 -13.57 -8.18 5.05
N ASN A 37 -13.16 -9.41 5.35
CA ASN A 37 -13.10 -9.96 6.71
C ASN A 37 -11.69 -10.04 7.28
N TYR A 38 -10.68 -9.59 6.54
CA TYR A 38 -9.29 -9.64 6.99
C TYR A 38 -9.01 -8.48 7.95
N LYS A 39 -8.65 -8.80 9.19
CA LYS A 39 -8.53 -7.79 10.26
C LYS A 39 -7.18 -7.08 10.32
N ASN A 40 -6.15 -7.69 9.72
CA ASN A 40 -4.78 -7.17 9.79
C ASN A 40 -4.51 -6.18 8.64
N ILE A 41 -5.49 -5.36 8.25
CA ILE A 41 -5.33 -4.36 7.20
C ILE A 41 -5.63 -2.96 7.75
N PHE A 42 -4.66 -2.06 7.62
CA PHE A 42 -4.87 -0.64 7.83
C PHE A 42 -5.18 0.02 6.48
N TYR A 43 -6.39 0.57 6.37
CA TYR A 43 -6.83 1.29 5.18
C TYR A 43 -6.56 2.79 5.33
N MET A 44 -5.61 3.32 4.56
CA MET A 44 -5.43 4.77 4.48
C MET A 44 -6.61 5.37 3.73
N GLN A 45 -7.43 6.14 4.43
CA GLN A 45 -8.65 6.75 3.86
C GLN A 45 -8.44 8.21 3.45
N GLY A 46 -7.33 8.78 3.78
CA GLY A 46 -6.86 10.11 3.38
C GLY A 46 -5.34 10.14 3.42
N SER A 47 -4.73 11.30 3.51
CA SER A 47 -3.27 11.47 3.65
C SER A 47 -2.46 10.70 2.60
N MET A 48 -2.76 10.97 1.34
CA MET A 48 -2.09 10.36 0.20
C MET A 48 -0.56 10.41 0.34
N GLY A 49 0.10 9.27 0.12
CA GLY A 49 1.56 9.15 0.20
C GLY A 49 2.12 8.79 1.58
N LEU A 50 1.30 8.78 2.66
CA LEU A 50 1.80 8.51 4.01
C LEU A 50 1.72 7.03 4.45
N ALA A 51 1.20 6.14 3.63
CA ALA A 51 1.16 4.71 3.95
C ALA A 51 2.56 4.14 4.26
N PRO A 52 3.64 4.45 3.50
CA PRO A 52 4.98 4.00 3.83
C PRO A 52 5.52 4.57 5.16
N CYS A 53 5.16 5.82 5.50
CA CYS A 53 5.57 6.42 6.78
C CYS A 53 4.94 5.69 7.98
N ILE A 54 3.63 5.37 7.87
CA ILE A 54 2.93 4.59 8.90
C ILE A 54 3.53 3.19 8.98
N GLY A 55 3.77 2.55 7.85
CA GLY A 55 4.36 1.22 7.77
C GLY A 55 5.74 1.15 8.43
N LEU A 56 6.59 2.12 8.18
CA LEU A 56 7.89 2.21 8.85
C LEU A 56 7.73 2.35 10.37
N GLY A 57 6.83 3.24 10.82
CA GLY A 57 6.56 3.40 12.24
C GLY A 57 6.05 2.11 12.91
N MET A 58 5.21 1.34 12.22
CA MET A 58 4.76 0.03 12.69
C MET A 58 5.90 -0.98 12.73
N ALA A 59 6.69 -1.11 11.66
CA ALA A 59 7.79 -2.06 11.56
C ALA A 59 8.87 -1.87 12.64
N LEU A 60 9.11 -0.62 13.05
CA LEU A 60 10.02 -0.28 14.16
C LEU A 60 9.50 -0.73 15.54
N ASN A 61 8.21 -1.05 15.66
CA ASN A 61 7.56 -1.36 16.94
C ASN A 61 6.95 -2.76 17.01
N THR A 62 7.22 -3.62 16.03
CA THR A 62 6.74 -5.01 16.01
C THR A 62 7.76 -5.92 15.34
N HIS A 63 7.65 -7.23 15.62
CA HIS A 63 8.39 -8.28 14.89
C HIS A 63 7.56 -8.92 13.75
N LYS A 64 6.30 -8.49 13.58
CA LYS A 64 5.46 -8.98 12.49
C LYS A 64 5.86 -8.32 11.18
N ASP A 65 5.66 -9.02 10.08
CA ASP A 65 5.84 -8.44 8.76
C ASP A 65 4.83 -7.32 8.51
N ILE A 66 5.33 -6.20 8.04
CA ILE A 66 4.55 -5.04 7.63
C ILE A 66 4.63 -4.93 6.11
N VAL A 67 3.50 -5.10 5.45
CA VAL A 67 3.41 -5.06 3.98
C VAL A 67 2.63 -3.83 3.55
N ILE A 68 3.25 -3.00 2.74
CA ILE A 68 2.70 -1.72 2.29
C ILE A 68 2.37 -1.82 0.80
N LEU A 69 1.12 -1.52 0.46
CA LEU A 69 0.66 -1.40 -0.92
C LEU A 69 0.48 0.08 -1.26
N SER A 70 1.36 0.63 -2.07
CA SER A 70 1.30 2.02 -2.53
C SER A 70 1.02 2.09 -4.03
N GLY A 71 0.38 3.16 -4.47
CA GLY A 71 0.35 3.54 -5.88
C GLY A 71 1.54 4.42 -6.23
N ASP A 72 1.92 4.48 -7.49
CA ASP A 72 2.98 5.34 -8.02
C ASP A 72 2.75 6.81 -7.69
N ALA A 73 1.62 7.37 -8.09
CA ALA A 73 1.25 8.75 -7.79
C ALA A 73 1.23 9.04 -6.27
N SER A 74 0.85 8.05 -5.45
CA SER A 74 0.84 8.16 -3.99
C SER A 74 2.28 8.19 -3.43
N LEU A 75 3.14 7.29 -3.90
CA LEU A 75 4.54 7.24 -3.47
C LEU A 75 5.30 8.53 -3.81
N LEU A 76 5.05 9.09 -5.00
CA LEU A 76 5.66 10.34 -5.45
C LEU A 76 5.38 11.54 -4.54
N MET A 77 4.28 11.53 -3.78
CA MET A 77 3.97 12.59 -2.81
C MET A 77 5.00 12.67 -1.68
N HIS A 78 5.61 11.56 -1.28
CA HIS A 78 6.56 11.49 -0.18
C HIS A 78 7.72 10.54 -0.51
N LEU A 79 8.27 10.67 -1.71
CA LEU A 79 9.28 9.75 -2.25
C LEU A 79 10.49 9.55 -1.34
N GLY A 80 10.90 10.57 -0.59
CA GLY A 80 12.02 10.49 0.34
C GLY A 80 11.89 9.41 1.42
N ILE A 81 10.68 8.94 1.72
CA ILE A 81 10.46 7.87 2.70
C ILE A 81 11.15 6.57 2.29
N THR A 82 11.30 6.31 0.98
CA THR A 82 11.94 5.10 0.48
C THR A 82 13.40 5.00 0.94
N LEU A 83 14.12 6.13 0.94
CA LEU A 83 15.49 6.18 1.45
C LEU A 83 15.53 5.95 2.96
N THR A 84 14.58 6.54 3.71
CA THR A 84 14.48 6.33 5.15
C THR A 84 14.22 4.86 5.49
N ILE A 85 13.34 4.18 4.75
CA ILE A 85 13.09 2.74 4.91
C ILE A 85 14.38 1.95 4.65
N ALA A 86 15.07 2.23 3.54
CA ALA A 86 16.32 1.56 3.19
C ALA A 86 17.41 1.73 4.26
N ASP A 87 17.54 2.93 4.82
CA ASP A 87 18.55 3.24 5.84
C ASP A 87 18.30 2.53 7.18
N GLN A 88 17.04 2.16 7.48
CA GLN A 88 16.72 1.41 8.70
C GLN A 88 17.13 -0.07 8.64
N MET A 89 17.40 -0.61 7.45
CA MET A 89 17.83 -2.00 7.24
C MET A 89 16.95 -3.04 7.99
N LEU A 90 15.65 -2.79 8.08
CA LEU A 90 14.70 -3.70 8.71
C LEU A 90 14.43 -4.91 7.81
N ASN A 91 14.18 -6.07 8.42
CA ASN A 91 13.88 -7.31 7.72
C ASN A 91 12.39 -7.70 7.76
N ASN A 92 11.55 -6.84 8.33
CA ASN A 92 10.12 -7.04 8.52
C ASN A 92 9.25 -5.95 7.87
N ILE A 93 9.77 -5.25 6.87
CA ILE A 93 9.02 -4.24 6.11
C ILE A 93 9.14 -4.52 4.61
N TRP A 94 8.01 -4.45 3.92
CA TRP A 94 7.90 -4.71 2.48
C TRP A 94 7.09 -3.60 1.82
N LEU A 95 7.64 -2.93 0.83
CA LEU A 95 6.98 -1.86 0.09
C LEU A 95 6.78 -2.25 -1.37
N TYR A 96 5.55 -2.53 -1.73
CA TYR A 96 5.12 -2.84 -3.09
C TYR A 96 4.42 -1.64 -3.73
N VAL A 97 4.80 -1.32 -4.95
CA VAL A 97 4.20 -0.23 -5.73
C VAL A 97 3.40 -0.79 -6.89
N LEU A 98 2.13 -0.43 -6.96
CA LEU A 98 1.24 -0.74 -8.06
C LEU A 98 1.16 0.50 -8.96
N ALA A 99 1.90 0.49 -10.07
CA ALA A 99 2.08 1.63 -10.96
C ALA A 99 1.12 1.53 -12.16
N ASN A 100 0.24 2.50 -12.31
CA ASN A 100 -0.67 2.64 -13.44
C ASN A 100 -0.45 3.94 -14.25
N GLY A 101 0.53 4.74 -13.87
CA GLY A 101 0.91 5.99 -14.55
C GLY A 101 -0.03 7.16 -14.31
N CYS A 102 -1.00 7.06 -13.36
CA CYS A 102 -1.96 8.14 -13.18
C CYS A 102 -2.63 8.19 -11.79
N HIS A 103 -3.26 9.33 -11.52
CA HIS A 103 -4.15 9.55 -10.38
C HIS A 103 -5.57 9.03 -10.65
N GLU A 104 -5.73 7.72 -10.85
CA GLU A 104 -6.95 7.10 -11.36
C GLU A 104 -8.22 7.46 -10.57
N SER A 105 -8.14 7.54 -9.24
CA SER A 105 -9.30 7.79 -8.38
C SER A 105 -9.74 9.25 -8.30
N VAL A 106 -8.98 10.18 -8.87
CA VAL A 106 -9.23 11.64 -8.83
C VAL A 106 -9.08 12.32 -10.19
N GLY A 107 -9.54 11.67 -11.24
CA GLY A 107 -9.64 12.26 -12.57
C GLY A 107 -8.69 11.68 -13.62
N GLY A 108 -7.85 10.71 -13.25
CA GLY A 108 -6.98 10.02 -14.21
C GLY A 108 -5.81 10.86 -14.76
N PHE A 109 -5.45 11.93 -14.05
CA PHE A 109 -4.30 12.77 -14.44
C PHE A 109 -3.00 11.95 -14.41
N GLU A 110 -2.18 12.12 -15.43
CA GLU A 110 -0.88 11.45 -15.54
C GLU A 110 0.04 11.80 -14.36
N CYS A 111 0.87 10.88 -13.96
CA CYS A 111 1.98 11.09 -13.03
C CYS A 111 3.29 10.63 -13.64
N SER A 112 4.41 10.99 -13.01
CA SER A 112 5.74 10.56 -13.47
C SER A 112 5.85 9.04 -13.47
N ASP A 113 6.39 8.48 -14.54
CA ASP A 113 6.63 7.03 -14.63
C ASP A 113 7.84 6.63 -13.77
N ILE A 114 7.60 5.76 -12.82
CA ILE A 114 8.61 5.18 -11.94
C ILE A 114 8.84 3.69 -12.19
N SER A 115 8.22 3.12 -13.21
CA SER A 115 8.28 1.68 -13.49
C SER A 115 9.67 1.16 -13.81
N ASN A 116 10.55 2.03 -14.34
CA ASN A 116 11.92 1.73 -14.71
C ASN A 116 12.96 2.43 -13.81
N VAL A 117 12.54 2.96 -12.66
CA VAL A 117 13.43 3.62 -11.70
C VAL A 117 13.75 2.66 -10.58
N GLU A 118 15.04 2.42 -10.33
CA GLU A 118 15.47 1.69 -9.14
C GLU A 118 15.32 2.58 -7.91
N LEU A 119 14.40 2.21 -7.03
CA LEU A 119 14.11 2.93 -5.79
C LEU A 119 14.57 2.10 -4.60
N LYS A 120 15.57 2.57 -3.86
CA LYS A 120 15.97 1.95 -2.59
C LYS A 120 14.77 1.94 -1.64
N GLY A 121 14.62 0.84 -0.88
CA GLY A 121 13.51 0.68 0.07
C GLY A 121 12.16 0.37 -0.58
N VAL A 122 12.13 0.09 -1.88
CA VAL A 122 10.99 -0.47 -2.61
C VAL A 122 11.34 -1.90 -3.02
N ASP A 123 10.53 -2.87 -2.64
CA ASP A 123 10.79 -4.28 -2.93
C ASP A 123 10.44 -4.63 -4.37
N LYS A 124 9.31 -4.12 -4.87
CA LYS A 124 8.91 -4.36 -6.26
C LYS A 124 7.93 -3.31 -6.76
N VAL A 125 8.09 -2.93 -8.03
CA VAL A 125 7.12 -2.14 -8.78
C VAL A 125 6.38 -3.05 -9.74
N PHE A 126 5.05 -3.11 -9.63
CA PHE A 126 4.19 -3.84 -10.55
C PHE A 126 3.50 -2.86 -11.50
N VAL A 127 3.67 -3.03 -12.79
CA VAL A 127 2.94 -2.25 -13.79
C VAL A 127 1.56 -2.86 -13.97
N ILE A 128 0.53 -2.11 -13.58
CA ILE A 128 -0.87 -2.56 -13.59
C ILE A 128 -1.72 -1.78 -14.59
N SER A 129 -2.83 -2.37 -15.02
CA SER A 129 -3.84 -1.70 -15.83
C SER A 129 -4.77 -0.82 -14.98
N ASN A 130 -5.33 0.21 -15.63
CA ASN A 130 -6.47 0.96 -15.08
C ASN A 130 -7.73 0.08 -15.17
N GLU A 131 -8.37 -0.19 -14.04
CA GLU A 131 -9.55 -1.08 -13.95
C GLU A 131 -10.83 -0.34 -13.57
N GLY A 132 -10.72 0.98 -13.41
CA GLY A 132 -11.86 1.82 -13.09
C GLY A 132 -12.23 1.83 -11.61
N LYS A 133 -13.45 2.27 -11.35
CA LYS A 133 -13.96 2.58 -10.01
C LYS A 133 -14.20 1.31 -9.20
N GLU A 134 -13.72 1.34 -7.97
CA GLU A 134 -14.03 0.38 -6.91
C GLU A 134 -14.91 1.04 -5.84
N ASP A 135 -15.72 0.26 -5.14
CA ASP A 135 -16.54 0.75 -4.05
C ASP A 135 -15.69 1.23 -2.87
N ARG A 136 -16.20 2.23 -2.15
CA ARG A 136 -15.47 2.79 -1.01
C ARG A 136 -15.29 1.77 0.11
N VAL A 137 -14.17 1.87 0.83
CA VAL A 137 -13.96 1.13 2.08
C VAL A 137 -15.08 1.50 3.05
N GLY A 138 -15.88 0.50 3.44
CA GLY A 138 -17.02 0.67 4.34
C GLY A 138 -16.64 0.68 5.82
N LEU A 139 -15.37 0.41 6.15
CA LEU A 139 -14.89 0.34 7.52
C LEU A 139 -14.61 1.75 8.07
N ASP A 140 -15.16 2.06 9.24
CA ASP A 140 -14.89 3.33 9.94
C ASP A 140 -13.42 3.44 10.36
N CYS A 141 -12.82 4.63 10.18
CA CYS A 141 -11.40 4.87 10.45
C CYS A 141 -11.00 4.61 11.90
N LYS A 142 -11.87 4.97 12.87
CA LYS A 142 -11.59 4.77 14.30
C LYS A 142 -11.62 3.28 14.64
N LEU A 143 -12.61 2.57 14.06
CA LEU A 143 -12.73 1.13 14.24
C LEU A 143 -11.51 0.40 13.63
N ASN A 144 -11.10 0.76 12.40
CA ASN A 144 -9.92 0.19 11.77
C ASN A 144 -8.65 0.47 12.58
N THR A 145 -8.47 1.69 13.07
CA THR A 145 -7.33 2.05 13.94
C THR A 145 -7.32 1.21 15.22
N LYS A 146 -8.48 0.99 15.84
CA LYS A 146 -8.60 0.14 17.04
C LYS A 146 -8.20 -1.30 16.74
N GLN A 147 -8.71 -1.89 15.66
CA GLN A 147 -8.35 -3.24 15.23
C GLN A 147 -6.84 -3.42 15.05
N ILE A 148 -6.19 -2.46 14.40
CA ILE A 148 -4.75 -2.51 14.19
C ILE A 148 -3.96 -2.39 15.50
N LYS A 149 -4.40 -1.51 16.43
CA LYS A 149 -3.74 -1.36 17.73
C LYS A 149 -3.80 -2.64 18.59
N GLU A 150 -4.81 -3.48 18.40
CA GLU A 150 -4.94 -4.77 19.09
C GLU A 150 -3.90 -5.81 18.61
N LEU A 151 -3.15 -5.53 17.53
CA LEU A 151 -2.11 -6.43 17.00
C LEU A 151 -0.71 -6.18 17.59
N PHE A 152 -0.54 -5.07 18.30
CA PHE A 152 0.68 -4.66 18.99
C PHE A 152 0.57 -4.90 20.49
#